data_f942a72f2667b7c0ec70568adedef750
#
_entry.id   f942a72f2667b7c0ec70568adedef750
#
_cell.length_a   1.000
_cell.length_b   1.000
_cell.length_c   1.000
_cell.angle_alpha   90.00
_cell.angle_beta   90.00
_cell.angle_gamma   90.00
#
_symmetry.space_group_name_H-M   'P 1'
#
loop_
_entity.id
_entity.type
_entity.pdbx_description
1 polymer ?
#
loop_
_entity_poly.entity_id
_entity_poly.type
_entity_poly.pdbx_seq_one_letter_code
_entity_poly.pdbx_strand_id
1 'polypeptide(L)'
;MALLAVLCLFGLSILCAAGPKKKHRKKSDDRVYLIHADELKYDLYGSNPGAQIAKGKVAFRHDGGKLWCDSAYYYEASNSVKAFGHVKFVQGDTLSLTCERGDYDGQELMMHARHNVVLKHRRQTLYTDSLDYDRLYEYAYFYDGGKLVDGKDQLSSDWGEYNTKTREAIFYYDVRMRSPERLIETDTLHYDTRTSTAHITGKSKITTKTSVVNTTDGYFDTKTDRAKLFQRSTIVDGAKTITGDTLFYDDKTGIG
;
A
#
# COMPACT_ATOMS: atom_id res chain seq x y z
N MET A 1 75.36 17.96 27.54
CA MET A 1 74.70 17.36 26.39
C MET A 1 73.25 17.15 26.77
N ALA A 2 72.39 18.03 26.25
CA ALA A 2 70.95 18.00 26.59
C ALA A 2 70.23 17.26 25.48
N LEU A 3 69.45 16.26 25.87
CA LEU A 3 68.57 15.47 24.98
C LEU A 3 67.16 16.07 25.04
N LEU A 4 66.70 16.63 23.97
CA LEU A 4 65.37 17.22 23.80
C LEU A 4 64.41 16.05 23.45
N ALA A 5 63.43 15.79 24.33
CA ALA A 5 62.31 14.88 24.01
C ALA A 5 61.17 15.69 23.43
N VAL A 6 60.85 15.42 22.16
CA VAL A 6 59.67 15.99 21.47
C VAL A 6 58.48 15.13 21.75
N LEU A 7 57.52 15.64 22.51
CA LEU A 7 56.21 15.00 22.78
C LEU A 7 55.24 15.35 21.64
N CYS A 8 54.98 14.39 20.76
CA CYS A 8 53.87 14.48 19.78
C CYS A 8 52.53 14.22 20.46
N LEU A 9 51.78 15.29 20.70
CA LEU A 9 50.36 15.21 21.10
C LEU A 9 49.49 14.88 19.86
N PHE A 10 49.10 13.62 19.73
CA PHE A 10 48.04 13.23 18.81
C PHE A 10 46.68 13.62 19.41
N GLY A 11 46.14 14.72 18.91
CA GLY A 11 44.75 15.11 19.18
C GLY A 11 43.77 14.17 18.51
N LEU A 12 43.17 13.28 19.31
CA LEU A 12 42.07 12.41 18.86
C LEU A 12 40.78 13.22 18.80
N SER A 13 40.45 13.75 17.62
CA SER A 13 39.15 14.39 17.37
C SER A 13 38.07 13.33 17.33
N ILE A 14 37.33 13.20 18.43
CA ILE A 14 36.09 12.38 18.49
C ILE A 14 35.04 13.07 17.65
N LEU A 15 34.84 12.59 16.43
CA LEU A 15 33.68 12.94 15.61
C LEU A 15 32.45 12.33 16.31
N CYS A 16 31.73 13.10 17.11
CA CYS A 16 30.38 12.74 17.53
C CYS A 16 29.47 12.71 16.30
N ALA A 17 29.25 11.53 15.73
CA ALA A 17 28.19 11.31 14.76
C ALA A 17 26.86 11.58 15.47
N ALA A 18 26.25 12.74 15.17
CA ALA A 18 24.89 13.02 15.60
C ALA A 18 23.97 11.98 14.95
N GLY A 19 23.48 11.03 15.73
CA GLY A 19 22.47 10.07 15.30
C GLY A 19 21.23 10.79 14.76
N PRO A 20 20.42 10.14 13.91
CA PRO A 20 19.26 10.76 13.32
C PRO A 20 18.36 11.29 14.44
N LYS A 21 18.14 12.62 14.47
CA LYS A 21 17.21 13.25 15.39
C LYS A 21 15.85 12.61 15.18
N LYS A 22 15.38 11.81 16.15
CA LYS A 22 13.99 11.37 16.22
C LYS A 22 13.16 12.66 16.10
N LYS A 23 12.44 12.83 14.99
CA LYS A 23 11.42 13.88 14.88
C LYS A 23 10.49 13.69 16.06
N HIS A 24 10.58 14.56 17.05
CA HIS A 24 9.55 14.65 18.07
C HIS A 24 8.24 14.92 17.34
N ARG A 25 7.41 13.89 17.21
CA ARG A 25 6.01 14.03 16.83
C ARG A 25 5.45 15.06 17.80
N LYS A 26 4.96 16.21 17.33
CA LYS A 26 4.14 17.11 18.16
C LYS A 26 3.17 16.18 18.87
N LYS A 27 2.99 16.34 20.21
CA LYS A 27 1.92 15.68 20.96
C LYS A 27 0.63 16.03 20.23
N SER A 28 0.29 15.25 19.21
CA SER A 28 -1.01 15.26 18.58
C SER A 28 -1.90 14.54 19.57
N ASP A 29 -3.08 14.96 19.62
CA ASP A 29 -4.21 14.47 20.35
C ASP A 29 -4.29 12.94 20.23
N ASP A 30 -3.68 12.22 21.17
CA ASP A 30 -3.49 10.76 21.12
C ASP A 30 -4.81 9.99 21.33
N ARG A 31 -5.96 10.70 21.34
CA ARG A 31 -7.28 10.11 21.58
C ARG A 31 -8.18 10.17 20.36
N VAL A 32 -8.98 9.12 20.22
CA VAL A 32 -10.15 9.13 19.35
C VAL A 32 -11.24 9.98 20.00
N TYR A 33 -11.81 10.93 19.28
CA TYR A 33 -12.90 11.78 19.72
C TYR A 33 -14.17 11.47 18.96
N LEU A 34 -15.24 11.20 19.68
CA LEU A 34 -16.60 11.20 19.13
C LEU A 34 -17.00 12.66 18.85
N ILE A 35 -17.30 12.98 17.60
CA ILE A 35 -17.67 14.33 17.16
C ILE A 35 -19.18 14.49 17.10
N HIS A 36 -19.86 13.43 16.64
CA HIS A 36 -21.30 13.42 16.46
C HIS A 36 -21.88 12.02 16.60
N ALA A 37 -23.06 11.94 17.19
CA ALA A 37 -24.00 10.84 17.11
C ALA A 37 -25.40 11.39 17.41
N ASP A 38 -26.44 10.86 16.75
CA ASP A 38 -27.83 11.22 17.06
C ASP A 38 -28.26 10.64 18.43
N GLU A 39 -27.76 9.44 18.76
CA GLU A 39 -27.97 8.76 20.03
C GLU A 39 -26.66 8.25 20.61
N LEU A 40 -26.50 8.38 21.95
CA LEU A 40 -25.37 7.83 22.69
C LEU A 40 -25.90 7.10 23.95
N LYS A 41 -25.50 5.83 24.10
CA LYS A 41 -25.82 5.00 25.27
C LYS A 41 -24.55 4.38 25.82
N TYR A 42 -24.49 4.19 27.12
CA TYR A 42 -23.37 3.49 27.75
C TYR A 42 -23.77 2.06 28.11
N ASP A 43 -23.01 1.06 27.64
CA ASP A 43 -23.28 -0.35 27.92
C ASP A 43 -22.44 -0.81 29.12
N LEU A 44 -23.01 -0.67 30.33
CA LEU A 44 -22.33 -1.05 31.57
C LEU A 44 -22.31 -2.58 31.79
N TYR A 45 -23.42 -3.25 31.46
CA TYR A 45 -23.66 -4.65 31.83
C TYR A 45 -24.19 -5.52 30.67
N GLY A 46 -24.22 -5.00 29.46
CA GLY A 46 -24.73 -5.71 28.29
C GLY A 46 -23.67 -6.51 27.52
N SER A 47 -23.92 -6.70 26.25
CA SER A 47 -23.07 -7.52 25.39
C SER A 47 -21.69 -6.89 25.06
N ASN A 48 -21.55 -5.59 25.27
CA ASN A 48 -20.31 -4.84 24.98
C ASN A 48 -19.93 -3.97 26.19
N PRO A 49 -19.52 -4.58 27.31
CA PRO A 49 -19.27 -3.85 28.53
C PRO A 49 -18.15 -2.81 28.36
N GLY A 50 -18.38 -1.61 28.86
CA GLY A 50 -17.45 -0.48 28.72
C GLY A 50 -17.53 0.27 27.39
N ALA A 51 -18.41 -0.15 26.46
CA ALA A 51 -18.63 0.57 25.22
C ALA A 51 -19.63 1.72 25.39
N GLN A 52 -19.34 2.83 24.72
CA GLN A 52 -20.34 3.83 24.37
C GLN A 52 -20.94 3.42 23.02
N ILE A 53 -22.24 3.17 22.99
CA ILE A 53 -22.98 2.79 21.78
C ILE A 53 -23.48 4.06 21.11
N ALA A 54 -22.86 4.42 20.00
CA ALA A 54 -23.25 5.58 19.19
C ALA A 54 -24.09 5.14 18.00
N LYS A 55 -25.18 5.85 17.69
CA LYS A 55 -26.05 5.57 16.56
C LYS A 55 -26.45 6.85 15.84
N GLY A 56 -26.63 6.74 14.52
CA GLY A 56 -27.09 7.80 13.63
C GLY A 56 -26.02 8.85 13.32
N LYS A 57 -25.61 8.95 12.07
CA LYS A 57 -24.61 9.92 11.55
C LYS A 57 -23.35 10.01 12.41
N VAL A 58 -22.88 8.86 12.87
CA VAL A 58 -21.74 8.80 13.80
C VAL A 58 -20.49 9.32 13.13
N ALA A 59 -19.74 10.17 13.82
CA ALA A 59 -18.50 10.74 13.34
C ALA A 59 -17.43 10.77 14.43
N PHE A 60 -16.22 10.33 14.07
CA PHE A 60 -15.02 10.38 14.91
C PHE A 60 -13.90 11.14 14.22
N ARG A 61 -12.96 11.65 15.04
CA ARG A 61 -11.67 12.14 14.56
C ARG A 61 -10.52 11.58 15.41
N HIS A 62 -9.37 11.35 14.78
CA HIS A 62 -8.13 11.01 15.46
C HIS A 62 -6.94 11.35 14.57
N ASP A 63 -5.97 12.10 15.10
CA ASP A 63 -4.67 12.38 14.48
C ASP A 63 -4.78 12.75 12.97
N GLY A 64 -5.64 13.73 12.67
CA GLY A 64 -5.87 14.20 11.30
C GLY A 64 -6.75 13.30 10.43
N GLY A 65 -7.11 12.09 10.90
CA GLY A 65 -8.09 11.21 10.28
C GLY A 65 -9.51 11.49 10.76
N LYS A 66 -10.49 11.17 9.91
CA LYS A 66 -11.92 11.24 10.23
C LYS A 66 -12.60 9.95 9.82
N LEU A 67 -13.52 9.47 10.64
CA LEU A 67 -14.31 8.27 10.40
C LEU A 67 -15.79 8.59 10.55
N TRP A 68 -16.62 8.11 9.64
CA TRP A 68 -18.08 8.18 9.69
C TRP A 68 -18.67 6.79 9.53
N CYS A 69 -19.81 6.53 10.16
CA CYS A 69 -20.57 5.29 10.06
C CYS A 69 -22.01 5.47 10.52
N ASP A 70 -22.84 4.44 10.36
CA ASP A 70 -24.22 4.46 10.82
C ASP A 70 -24.31 4.22 12.33
N SER A 71 -23.47 3.32 12.86
CA SER A 71 -23.39 3.03 14.29
C SER A 71 -21.99 2.58 14.68
N ALA A 72 -21.66 2.71 15.96
CA ALA A 72 -20.35 2.32 16.49
C ALA A 72 -20.41 1.90 17.95
N TYR A 73 -19.47 1.02 18.33
CA TYR A 73 -19.05 0.82 19.70
C TYR A 73 -17.74 1.56 19.91
N TYR A 74 -17.77 2.55 20.80
CA TYR A 74 -16.58 3.34 21.16
C TYR A 74 -16.08 2.94 22.55
N TYR A 75 -14.84 2.50 22.62
CA TYR A 75 -14.16 2.09 23.84
C TYR A 75 -13.11 3.15 24.19
N GLU A 76 -13.50 4.08 25.06
CA GLU A 76 -12.62 5.20 25.43
C GLU A 76 -11.34 4.71 26.15
N ALA A 77 -11.45 3.68 26.98
CA ALA A 77 -10.32 3.13 27.75
C ALA A 77 -9.22 2.54 26.85
N SER A 78 -9.61 1.81 25.79
CA SER A 78 -8.68 1.23 24.80
C SER A 78 -8.46 2.12 23.58
N ASN A 79 -9.05 3.33 23.57
CA ASN A 79 -8.93 4.26 22.45
C ASN A 79 -9.34 3.66 21.09
N SER A 80 -10.38 2.80 21.08
CA SER A 80 -10.75 2.03 19.90
C SER A 80 -12.22 2.19 19.52
N VAL A 81 -12.53 1.97 18.24
CA VAL A 81 -13.85 2.07 17.65
C VAL A 81 -14.15 0.85 16.81
N LYS A 82 -15.32 0.24 17.01
CA LYS A 82 -15.91 -0.74 16.06
C LYS A 82 -17.06 -0.05 15.34
N ALA A 83 -16.88 0.20 14.06
CA ALA A 83 -17.80 0.94 13.21
C ALA A 83 -18.57 0.01 12.28
N PHE A 84 -19.87 0.28 12.09
CA PHE A 84 -20.78 -0.54 11.32
C PHE A 84 -21.66 0.31 10.41
N GLY A 85 -21.87 -0.17 9.19
CA GLY A 85 -22.70 0.44 8.17
C GLY A 85 -22.08 1.69 7.55
N HIS A 86 -21.96 1.71 6.22
CA HIS A 86 -21.44 2.84 5.44
C HIS A 86 -20.19 3.48 6.03
N VAL A 87 -19.29 2.63 6.53
CA VAL A 87 -18.05 3.10 7.15
C VAL A 87 -17.22 3.83 6.11
N LYS A 88 -16.81 5.06 6.43
CA LYS A 88 -15.93 5.88 5.60
C LYS A 88 -14.84 6.49 6.48
N PHE A 89 -13.60 6.19 6.14
CA PHE A 89 -12.41 6.79 6.74
C PHE A 89 -11.71 7.68 5.72
N VAL A 90 -11.21 8.84 6.15
CA VAL A 90 -10.39 9.71 5.30
C VAL A 90 -9.16 10.18 6.07
N GLN A 91 -8.04 10.32 5.35
CA GLN A 91 -6.79 10.87 5.87
C GLN A 91 -6.19 11.84 4.86
N GLY A 92 -6.07 13.11 5.28
CA GLY A 92 -5.69 14.18 4.36
C GLY A 92 -6.67 14.31 3.20
N ASP A 93 -6.18 14.85 2.07
CA ASP A 93 -7.00 15.15 0.89
C ASP A 93 -6.96 14.05 -0.17
N THR A 94 -6.12 13.04 0.02
CA THR A 94 -5.81 12.07 -1.04
C THR A 94 -6.21 10.65 -0.74
N LEU A 95 -6.52 10.32 0.52
CA LEU A 95 -6.86 8.95 0.91
C LEU A 95 -8.27 8.89 1.48
N SER A 96 -9.07 7.96 0.94
CA SER A 96 -10.35 7.55 1.52
C SER A 96 -10.50 6.04 1.46
N LEU A 97 -11.04 5.46 2.52
CA LEU A 97 -11.37 4.05 2.64
C LEU A 97 -12.83 3.92 3.00
N THR A 98 -13.56 3.05 2.29
CA THR A 98 -14.96 2.73 2.60
C THR A 98 -15.12 1.22 2.75
N CYS A 99 -16.02 0.80 3.65
CA CYS A 99 -16.34 -0.61 3.92
C CYS A 99 -17.68 -0.72 4.65
N GLU A 100 -18.14 -1.95 4.91
CA GLU A 100 -19.34 -2.17 5.72
C GLU A 100 -19.03 -2.24 7.20
N ARG A 101 -17.84 -2.75 7.57
CA ARG A 101 -17.36 -2.82 8.94
C ARG A 101 -15.92 -2.34 9.05
N GLY A 102 -15.64 -1.54 10.07
CA GLY A 102 -14.32 -1.04 10.37
C GLY A 102 -14.00 -1.13 11.86
N ASP A 103 -12.92 -1.82 12.21
CA ASP A 103 -12.41 -1.87 13.57
C ASP A 103 -11.13 -0.99 13.61
N TYR A 104 -11.17 0.09 14.35
CA TYR A 104 -10.07 1.05 14.45
C TYR A 104 -9.42 1.01 15.83
N ASP A 105 -8.12 0.75 15.87
CA ASP A 105 -7.28 0.88 17.05
C ASP A 105 -6.52 2.20 17.01
N GLY A 106 -6.87 3.10 17.94
CA GLY A 106 -6.24 4.42 18.00
C GLY A 106 -4.88 4.42 18.71
N GLN A 107 -4.52 3.38 19.44
CA GLN A 107 -3.18 3.25 20.03
C GLN A 107 -2.17 2.79 18.98
N GLU A 108 -2.54 1.75 18.23
CA GLU A 108 -1.71 1.19 17.17
C GLU A 108 -1.82 1.95 15.84
N LEU A 109 -2.79 2.86 15.71
CA LEU A 109 -3.12 3.57 14.47
C LEU A 109 -3.50 2.62 13.31
N MET A 110 -4.11 1.48 13.66
CA MET A 110 -4.49 0.43 12.73
C MET A 110 -5.99 0.46 12.44
N MET A 111 -6.35 0.35 11.16
CA MET A 111 -7.74 0.21 10.70
C MET A 111 -7.91 -1.14 10.01
N HIS A 112 -8.80 -1.98 10.55
CA HIS A 112 -9.22 -3.24 9.93
C HIS A 112 -10.55 -3.03 9.23
N ALA A 113 -10.55 -2.99 7.91
CA ALA A 113 -11.73 -2.82 7.07
C ALA A 113 -12.19 -4.16 6.49
N ARG A 114 -13.49 -4.44 6.55
CA ARG A 114 -14.09 -5.69 6.12
C ARG A 114 -15.37 -5.44 5.33
N HIS A 115 -15.57 -6.27 4.35
CA HIS A 115 -16.70 -6.33 3.44
C HIS A 115 -16.83 -5.11 2.52
N ASN A 116 -16.78 -5.37 1.21
CA ASN A 116 -16.87 -4.36 0.16
C ASN A 116 -15.90 -3.20 0.33
N VAL A 117 -14.63 -3.53 0.64
CA VAL A 117 -13.61 -2.53 0.92
C VAL A 117 -13.15 -1.84 -0.35
N VAL A 118 -13.17 -0.51 -0.34
CA VAL A 118 -12.63 0.33 -1.41
C VAL A 118 -11.68 1.35 -0.82
N LEU A 119 -10.39 1.21 -1.13
CA LEU A 119 -9.37 2.21 -0.80
C LEU A 119 -9.09 3.06 -2.04
N LYS A 120 -9.35 4.35 -1.94
CA LYS A 120 -8.97 5.34 -2.97
C LYS A 120 -7.79 6.15 -2.46
N HIS A 121 -6.75 6.19 -3.26
CA HIS A 121 -5.59 7.04 -3.00
C HIS A 121 -5.17 7.73 -4.29
N ARG A 122 -5.38 9.05 -4.34
CA ARG A 122 -5.18 9.86 -5.57
C ARG A 122 -6.02 9.32 -6.74
N ARG A 123 -5.37 8.83 -7.80
CA ARG A 123 -6.04 8.23 -8.98
C ARG A 123 -6.22 6.70 -8.86
N GLN A 124 -5.55 6.05 -7.91
CA GLN A 124 -5.62 4.62 -7.71
C GLN A 124 -6.86 4.25 -6.90
N THR A 125 -7.44 3.09 -7.23
CA THR A 125 -8.52 2.50 -6.45
C THR A 125 -8.24 1.02 -6.24
N LEU A 126 -8.15 0.59 -4.99
CA LEU A 126 -8.01 -0.80 -4.58
C LEU A 126 -9.36 -1.32 -4.09
N TYR A 127 -9.80 -2.44 -4.62
CA TYR A 127 -11.00 -3.17 -4.24
C TYR A 127 -10.60 -4.51 -3.62
N THR A 128 -11.17 -4.86 -2.49
CA THR A 128 -10.97 -6.14 -1.79
C THR A 128 -12.11 -6.39 -0.81
N ASP A 129 -12.18 -7.55 -0.19
CA ASP A 129 -13.12 -7.80 0.90
C ASP A 129 -12.52 -7.59 2.29
N SER A 130 -11.20 -7.73 2.41
CA SER A 130 -10.45 -7.52 3.67
C SER A 130 -9.23 -6.64 3.43
N LEU A 131 -9.10 -5.57 4.23
CA LEU A 131 -7.96 -4.68 4.17
C LEU A 131 -7.57 -4.20 5.56
N ASP A 132 -6.28 -4.25 5.87
CA ASP A 132 -5.70 -3.64 7.04
C ASP A 132 -4.88 -2.42 6.62
N TYR A 133 -5.17 -1.27 7.21
CA TYR A 133 -4.45 -0.02 6.93
C TYR A 133 -3.69 0.47 8.15
N ASP A 134 -2.36 0.36 8.06
CA ASP A 134 -1.43 0.91 9.03
C ASP A 134 -1.20 2.39 8.73
N ARG A 135 -1.74 3.26 9.58
CA ARG A 135 -1.63 4.71 9.42
C ARG A 135 -0.26 5.25 9.81
N LEU A 136 0.49 4.52 10.67
CA LEU A 136 1.81 4.94 11.11
C LEU A 136 2.83 4.81 9.97
N TYR A 137 2.79 3.68 9.27
CA TYR A 137 3.69 3.38 8.15
C TYR A 137 3.08 3.68 6.79
N GLU A 138 1.78 4.04 6.75
CA GLU A 138 1.02 4.34 5.53
C GLU A 138 0.95 3.15 4.55
N TYR A 139 0.78 1.93 5.12
CA TYR A 139 0.64 0.68 4.39
C TYR A 139 -0.78 0.14 4.42
N ALA A 140 -1.26 -0.30 3.28
CA ALA A 140 -2.49 -1.07 3.12
C ALA A 140 -2.14 -2.51 2.74
N TYR A 141 -2.72 -3.49 3.44
CA TYR A 141 -2.53 -4.92 3.22
C TYR A 141 -3.87 -5.57 2.89
N PHE A 142 -3.94 -6.43 1.88
CA PHE A 142 -5.11 -7.24 1.57
C PHE A 142 -4.73 -8.72 1.44
N TYR A 143 -5.65 -9.63 1.83
CA TYR A 143 -5.35 -11.05 2.01
C TYR A 143 -6.32 -11.98 1.28
N ASP A 144 -7.51 -11.51 0.90
CA ASP A 144 -8.60 -12.31 0.34
C ASP A 144 -8.87 -11.92 -1.11
N GLY A 145 -7.79 -11.78 -1.87
CA GLY A 145 -7.86 -11.25 -3.20
C GLY A 145 -8.02 -9.72 -3.24
N GLY A 146 -7.38 -9.09 -4.20
CA GLY A 146 -7.47 -7.65 -4.40
C GLY A 146 -7.31 -7.25 -5.86
N LYS A 147 -7.89 -6.10 -6.18
CA LYS A 147 -7.81 -5.50 -7.51
C LYS A 147 -7.49 -4.03 -7.41
N LEU A 148 -6.29 -3.64 -7.85
CA LEU A 148 -5.89 -2.24 -8.01
C LEU A 148 -6.22 -1.77 -9.42
N VAL A 149 -6.88 -0.62 -9.53
CA VAL A 149 -7.12 0.08 -10.79
C VAL A 149 -6.32 1.37 -10.81
N ASP A 150 -5.46 1.54 -11.81
CA ASP A 150 -4.63 2.72 -12.04
C ASP A 150 -4.77 3.20 -13.49
N GLY A 151 -5.74 4.06 -13.75
CA GLY A 151 -6.08 4.49 -15.09
C GLY A 151 -6.60 3.34 -15.95
N LYS A 152 -5.83 2.93 -16.97
CA LYS A 152 -6.18 1.82 -17.86
C LYS A 152 -5.72 0.46 -17.32
N ASP A 153 -4.81 0.47 -16.37
CA ASP A 153 -4.18 -0.74 -15.84
C ASP A 153 -5.00 -1.31 -14.70
N GLN A 154 -5.16 -2.62 -14.68
CA GLN A 154 -5.82 -3.37 -13.62
C GLN A 154 -4.89 -4.49 -13.16
N LEU A 155 -4.57 -4.48 -11.88
CA LEU A 155 -3.71 -5.49 -11.25
C LEU A 155 -4.55 -6.28 -10.25
N SER A 156 -4.47 -7.59 -10.30
CA SER A 156 -5.14 -8.47 -9.33
C SER A 156 -4.17 -9.54 -8.84
N SER A 157 -4.37 -9.98 -7.60
CA SER A 157 -3.62 -11.05 -6.95
C SER A 157 -4.39 -11.58 -5.75
N ASP A 158 -3.96 -12.69 -5.19
CA ASP A 158 -4.54 -13.23 -3.98
C ASP A 158 -4.18 -12.41 -2.74
N TRP A 159 -2.95 -11.90 -2.70
CA TRP A 159 -2.43 -11.10 -1.60
C TRP A 159 -1.60 -9.92 -2.14
N GLY A 160 -1.54 -8.84 -1.35
CA GLY A 160 -0.70 -7.72 -1.70
C GLY A 160 -0.66 -6.62 -0.67
N GLU A 161 0.23 -5.68 -0.94
CA GLU A 161 0.45 -4.50 -0.11
C GLU A 161 0.62 -3.24 -0.98
N TYR A 162 0.19 -2.11 -0.43
CA TYR A 162 0.33 -0.81 -1.09
C TYR A 162 0.79 0.24 -0.07
N ASN A 163 1.97 0.79 -0.28
CA ASN A 163 2.47 1.92 0.49
C ASN A 163 1.93 3.22 -0.12
N THR A 164 1.07 3.92 0.61
CA THR A 164 0.44 5.16 0.13
C THR A 164 1.40 6.34 0.11
N LYS A 165 2.50 6.29 0.87
CA LYS A 165 3.54 7.32 0.92
C LYS A 165 4.53 7.20 -0.24
N THR A 166 5.13 6.02 -0.43
CA THR A 166 6.05 5.77 -1.55
C THR A 166 5.30 5.58 -2.85
N ARG A 167 4.03 5.15 -2.79
CA ARG A 167 3.15 4.83 -3.91
C ARG A 167 3.59 3.58 -4.68
N GLU A 168 4.23 2.67 -3.97
CA GLU A 168 4.66 1.37 -4.43
C GLU A 168 3.69 0.30 -3.94
N ALA A 169 3.32 -0.61 -4.82
CA ALA A 169 2.50 -1.78 -4.51
C ALA A 169 3.24 -3.05 -4.86
N ILE A 170 3.05 -4.09 -4.07
CA ILE A 170 3.55 -5.43 -4.36
C ILE A 170 2.35 -6.38 -4.36
N PHE A 171 2.29 -7.20 -5.38
CA PHE A 171 1.25 -8.21 -5.59
C PHE A 171 1.90 -9.58 -5.58
N TYR A 172 1.28 -10.53 -4.89
CA TYR A 172 1.79 -11.88 -4.69
C TYR A 172 0.71 -12.91 -5.02
N TYR A 173 1.12 -14.00 -5.61
CA TYR A 173 0.32 -15.17 -5.94
C TYR A 173 -0.79 -14.88 -6.97
N ASP A 174 -0.79 -15.64 -8.06
CA ASP A 174 -1.70 -15.52 -9.21
C ASP A 174 -1.86 -14.08 -9.72
N VAL A 175 -0.72 -13.37 -9.81
CA VAL A 175 -0.73 -11.96 -10.20
C VAL A 175 -1.08 -11.81 -11.65
N ARG A 176 -2.08 -10.98 -11.94
CA ARG A 176 -2.51 -10.63 -13.30
C ARG A 176 -2.56 -9.13 -13.45
N MET A 177 -1.77 -8.61 -14.38
CA MET A 177 -1.83 -7.21 -14.78
C MET A 177 -2.40 -7.11 -16.18
N ARG A 178 -3.55 -6.45 -16.31
CA ARG A 178 -4.22 -6.18 -17.59
C ARG A 178 -4.08 -4.72 -17.96
N SER A 179 -3.59 -4.50 -19.17
CA SER A 179 -3.58 -3.21 -19.87
C SER A 179 -4.33 -3.38 -21.20
N PRO A 180 -4.68 -2.32 -21.95
CA PRO A 180 -5.45 -2.45 -23.18
C PRO A 180 -4.82 -3.38 -24.23
N GLU A 181 -3.48 -3.46 -24.27
CA GLU A 181 -2.75 -4.19 -25.31
C GLU A 181 -2.14 -5.49 -24.80
N ARG A 182 -2.21 -5.79 -23.49
CA ARG A 182 -1.50 -6.94 -22.92
C ARG A 182 -2.09 -7.49 -21.62
N LEU A 183 -1.74 -8.74 -21.36
CA LEU A 183 -1.91 -9.43 -20.09
C LEU A 183 -0.54 -9.92 -19.62
N ILE A 184 -0.17 -9.57 -18.37
CA ILE A 184 0.99 -10.10 -17.66
C ILE A 184 0.46 -11.07 -16.60
N GLU A 185 0.97 -12.28 -16.58
CA GLU A 185 0.72 -13.31 -15.56
C GLU A 185 2.06 -13.66 -14.92
N THR A 186 2.14 -13.56 -13.59
CA THR A 186 3.40 -13.73 -12.83
C THR A 186 3.13 -14.16 -11.40
N ASP A 187 4.14 -14.62 -10.68
CA ASP A 187 4.04 -14.95 -9.26
C ASP A 187 4.10 -13.70 -8.38
N THR A 188 4.97 -12.75 -8.73
CA THR A 188 5.17 -11.52 -7.96
C THR A 188 5.37 -10.33 -8.90
N LEU A 189 4.74 -9.21 -8.57
CA LEU A 189 4.83 -7.97 -9.32
C LEU A 189 4.94 -6.78 -8.38
N HIS A 190 6.01 -6.00 -8.55
CA HIS A 190 6.18 -4.69 -7.92
C HIS A 190 5.71 -3.61 -8.89
N TYR A 191 4.85 -2.72 -8.42
CA TYR A 191 4.29 -1.65 -9.25
C TYR A 191 4.49 -0.28 -8.64
N ASP A 192 5.26 0.58 -9.31
CA ASP A 192 5.38 2.00 -8.95
C ASP A 192 4.28 2.80 -9.65
N THR A 193 3.28 3.24 -8.89
CA THR A 193 2.13 4.00 -9.43
C THR A 193 2.48 5.44 -9.84
N ARG A 194 3.68 5.96 -9.50
CA ARG A 194 4.15 7.30 -9.92
C ARG A 194 4.66 7.24 -11.35
N THR A 195 5.49 6.26 -11.61
CA THR A 195 6.13 6.05 -12.90
C THR A 195 5.29 5.20 -13.83
N SER A 196 4.37 4.39 -13.30
CA SER A 196 3.63 3.33 -13.99
C SER A 196 4.56 2.24 -14.52
N THR A 197 5.55 1.87 -13.70
CA THR A 197 6.53 0.82 -14.01
C THR A 197 6.21 -0.42 -13.20
N ALA A 198 6.09 -1.55 -13.88
CA ALA A 198 5.97 -2.87 -13.28
C ALA A 198 7.32 -3.59 -13.34
N HIS A 199 7.75 -4.18 -12.22
CA HIS A 199 8.87 -5.12 -12.15
C HIS A 199 8.28 -6.49 -11.82
N ILE A 200 8.43 -7.41 -12.77
CA ILE A 200 7.97 -8.80 -12.64
C ILE A 200 9.13 -9.67 -12.18
N THR A 201 8.85 -10.56 -11.23
CA THR A 201 9.83 -11.52 -10.71
C THR A 201 9.21 -12.91 -10.62
N GLY A 202 10.01 -13.93 -10.96
CA GLY A 202 9.54 -15.31 -11.06
C GLY A 202 9.02 -15.65 -12.45
N LYS A 203 8.51 -16.86 -12.60
CA LYS A 203 8.00 -17.36 -13.88
C LYS A 203 6.84 -16.50 -14.37
N SER A 204 7.04 -15.85 -15.51
CA SER A 204 6.12 -14.84 -16.02
C SER A 204 5.81 -15.06 -17.50
N LYS A 205 4.55 -14.79 -17.87
CA LYS A 205 4.06 -14.80 -19.23
C LYS A 205 3.42 -13.46 -19.56
N ILE A 206 3.88 -12.83 -20.64
CA ILE A 206 3.27 -11.61 -21.18
C ILE A 206 2.63 -11.95 -22.51
N THR A 207 1.33 -11.72 -22.63
CA THR A 207 0.56 -11.98 -23.86
C THR A 207 0.11 -10.64 -24.43
N THR A 208 0.49 -10.36 -25.67
CA THR A 208 -0.01 -9.22 -26.46
C THR A 208 -0.91 -9.72 -27.59
N LYS A 209 -1.33 -8.85 -28.51
CA LYS A 209 -2.14 -9.23 -29.67
C LYS A 209 -1.38 -10.16 -30.64
N THR A 210 -0.09 -9.99 -30.76
CA THR A 210 0.74 -10.65 -31.77
C THR A 210 1.79 -11.57 -31.18
N SER A 211 2.19 -11.36 -29.94
CA SER A 211 3.33 -12.04 -29.34
C SER A 211 3.06 -12.62 -27.95
N VAL A 212 3.84 -13.63 -27.61
CA VAL A 212 3.92 -14.21 -26.27
C VAL A 212 5.36 -14.14 -25.80
N VAL A 213 5.56 -13.55 -24.60
CA VAL A 213 6.86 -13.45 -23.96
C VAL A 213 6.88 -14.34 -22.73
N ASN A 214 7.90 -15.18 -22.60
CA ASN A 214 8.18 -15.92 -21.38
C ASN A 214 9.49 -15.39 -20.78
N THR A 215 9.47 -15.04 -19.51
CA THR A 215 10.62 -14.49 -18.78
C THR A 215 10.53 -14.85 -17.30
N THR A 216 11.58 -14.57 -16.56
CA THR A 216 11.61 -14.73 -15.09
C THR A 216 11.95 -13.43 -14.37
N ASP A 217 12.34 -12.39 -15.13
CA ASP A 217 12.69 -11.09 -14.57
C ASP A 217 12.57 -10.02 -15.65
N GLY A 218 11.98 -8.88 -15.33
CA GLY A 218 11.86 -7.79 -16.29
C GLY A 218 11.12 -6.58 -15.76
N TYR A 219 11.44 -5.44 -16.35
CA TYR A 219 10.74 -4.18 -16.13
C TYR A 219 9.83 -3.87 -17.30
N PHE A 220 8.67 -3.36 -16.99
CA PHE A 220 7.66 -2.99 -17.93
C PHE A 220 7.16 -1.57 -17.66
N ASP A 221 7.26 -0.66 -18.63
CA ASP A 221 6.68 0.69 -18.56
C ASP A 221 5.32 0.69 -19.26
N THR A 222 4.23 0.86 -18.48
CA THR A 222 2.86 0.80 -18.99
C THR A 222 2.42 2.06 -19.74
N LYS A 223 3.19 3.15 -19.66
CA LYS A 223 2.92 4.39 -20.42
C LYS A 223 3.51 4.35 -21.82
N THR A 224 4.74 3.85 -21.91
CA THR A 224 5.49 3.82 -23.17
C THR A 224 5.35 2.52 -23.91
N ASP A 225 4.83 1.48 -23.25
CA ASP A 225 4.67 0.13 -23.77
C ASP A 225 6.01 -0.57 -24.07
N ARG A 226 7.05 -0.22 -23.27
CA ARG A 226 8.39 -0.76 -23.39
C ARG A 226 8.70 -1.72 -22.27
N ALA A 227 9.41 -2.80 -22.64
CA ALA A 227 9.92 -3.76 -21.67
C ALA A 227 11.42 -3.94 -21.81
N LYS A 228 12.06 -4.24 -20.68
CA LYS A 228 13.43 -4.73 -20.61
C LYS A 228 13.40 -6.02 -19.82
N LEU A 229 13.71 -7.12 -20.50
CA LEU A 229 13.70 -8.46 -19.95
C LEU A 229 15.12 -8.87 -19.63
N PHE A 230 15.29 -9.50 -18.48
CA PHE A 230 16.57 -10.02 -18.01
C PHE A 230 16.51 -11.53 -17.92
N GLN A 231 17.66 -12.15 -17.76
CA GLN A 231 17.82 -13.61 -17.78
C GLN A 231 17.34 -14.18 -19.12
N ARG A 232 17.35 -15.52 -19.25
CA ARG A 232 16.99 -16.14 -20.52
C ARG A 232 15.49 -16.00 -20.78
N SER A 233 15.15 -15.05 -21.63
CA SER A 233 13.78 -14.75 -22.05
C SER A 233 13.54 -15.20 -23.48
N THR A 234 12.27 -15.53 -23.79
CA THR A 234 11.84 -15.94 -25.12
C THR A 234 10.65 -15.13 -25.57
N ILE A 235 10.73 -14.58 -26.78
CA ILE A 235 9.62 -13.86 -27.45
C ILE A 235 9.22 -14.68 -28.67
N VAL A 236 7.91 -15.02 -28.73
CA VAL A 236 7.30 -15.69 -29.89
C VAL A 236 6.36 -14.72 -30.57
N ASP A 237 6.63 -14.36 -31.82
CA ASP A 237 5.82 -13.46 -32.63
C ASP A 237 5.50 -14.14 -33.98
N GLY A 238 4.30 -14.69 -34.08
CA GLY A 238 3.91 -15.53 -35.19
C GLY A 238 4.85 -16.74 -35.36
N ALA A 239 5.51 -16.82 -36.49
CA ALA A 239 6.48 -17.91 -36.78
C ALA A 239 7.91 -17.60 -36.29
N LYS A 240 8.16 -16.42 -35.73
CA LYS A 240 9.49 -16.00 -35.27
C LYS A 240 9.64 -16.25 -33.78
N THR A 241 10.80 -16.78 -33.41
CA THR A 241 11.17 -16.95 -32.01
C THR A 241 12.51 -16.30 -31.74
N ILE A 242 12.60 -15.45 -30.75
CA ILE A 242 13.82 -14.79 -30.32
C ILE A 242 14.08 -15.20 -28.87
N THR A 243 15.31 -15.58 -28.59
CA THR A 243 15.74 -15.93 -27.23
C THR A 243 17.03 -15.18 -26.92
N GLY A 244 17.12 -14.62 -25.73
CA GLY A 244 18.30 -13.86 -25.28
C GLY A 244 18.32 -13.69 -23.78
N ASP A 245 19.49 -13.36 -23.23
CA ASP A 245 19.69 -13.13 -21.79
C ASP A 245 19.32 -11.68 -21.38
N THR A 246 19.30 -10.76 -22.36
CA THR A 246 18.74 -9.42 -22.20
C THR A 246 18.03 -9.06 -23.50
N LEU A 247 16.73 -8.76 -23.40
CA LEU A 247 15.90 -8.38 -24.53
C LEU A 247 15.23 -7.03 -24.26
N PHE A 248 15.21 -6.18 -25.27
CA PHE A 248 14.39 -4.96 -25.27
C PHE A 248 13.18 -5.21 -26.17
N TYR A 249 12.03 -4.74 -25.72
CA TYR A 249 10.80 -4.90 -26.48
C TYR A 249 10.02 -3.57 -26.46
N ASP A 250 9.53 -3.16 -27.62
CA ASP A 250 8.67 -2.00 -27.80
C ASP A 250 7.44 -2.46 -28.57
N ASP A 251 6.27 -2.43 -27.95
CA ASP A 251 5.01 -2.91 -28.54
C ASP A 251 4.60 -2.14 -29.81
N LYS A 252 5.09 -0.89 -29.97
CA LYS A 252 4.72 -0.03 -31.10
C LYS A 252 5.58 -0.28 -32.34
N THR A 253 6.83 -0.59 -32.12
CA THR A 253 7.82 -0.74 -33.19
C THR A 253 8.24 -2.20 -33.44
N GLY A 254 7.82 -3.11 -32.57
CA GLY A 254 8.30 -4.46 -32.50
C GLY A 254 9.62 -4.55 -31.71
N ILE A 255 10.39 -5.63 -31.95
CA ILE A 255 11.62 -5.91 -31.21
C ILE A 255 12.74 -5.00 -31.69
N GLY A 256 13.39 -4.34 -30.73
CA GLY A 256 14.61 -3.58 -30.92
C GLY A 256 15.76 -4.14 -30.12
#